data_1ab482d64f2398721261d9fe45f27d01
#
_entry.id   1ab482d64f2398721261d9fe45f27d01
#
_cell.length_a   1.000
_cell.length_b   1.000
_cell.length_c   1.000
_cell.angle_alpha   90.00
_cell.angle_beta   90.00
_cell.angle_gamma   90.00
#
_symmetry.space_group_name_H-M   'P 1'
#
loop_
_entity.id
_entity.type
_entity.pdbx_description
1 polymer ?
#
loop_
_entity_poly.entity_id
_entity_poly.type
_entity_poly.pdbx_seq_one_letter_code
_entity_poly.pdbx_strand_id
1 'polypeptide(L)'
;MIRDRGSNFTAAFDAVLAGAGIRTVLCNVRTPRMNAIIERWIGGCRRELLDRTLVWNQAHLLRILRDYEAHHNQHRSHRSLHGAAPLKPLPEPVDLARYRVRRQARVGGLIREYHLIA
;
A
#
# COMPACT_ATOMS: atom_id res chain seq x y z
N MET A 1 6.90 4.72 -7.40
CA MET A 1 7.34 3.31 -7.28
C MET A 1 8.85 3.27 -7.09
N ILE A 2 9.32 2.48 -6.14
CA ILE A 2 10.75 2.25 -5.94
C ILE A 2 11.12 0.96 -6.68
N ARG A 3 12.20 0.97 -7.46
CA ARG A 3 12.69 -0.19 -8.18
C ARG A 3 14.21 -0.29 -8.18
N ASP A 4 14.74 -1.45 -8.43
CA ASP A 4 16.17 -1.66 -8.63
C ASP A 4 16.62 -1.20 -10.04
N ARG A 5 17.89 -1.34 -10.33
CA ARG A 5 18.48 -0.99 -11.62
C ARG A 5 18.61 -2.18 -12.58
N GLY A 6 17.77 -3.21 -12.37
CA GLY A 6 17.82 -4.42 -13.16
C GLY A 6 17.49 -4.18 -14.63
N SER A 7 18.02 -5.06 -15.49
CA SER A 7 17.82 -5.01 -16.96
C SER A 7 16.36 -5.22 -17.38
N ASN A 8 15.52 -5.73 -16.50
CA ASN A 8 14.09 -5.95 -16.76
C ASN A 8 13.30 -4.63 -16.81
N PHE A 9 13.87 -3.54 -16.30
CA PHE A 9 13.24 -2.23 -16.23
C PHE A 9 13.84 -1.32 -17.30
N THR A 10 13.15 -1.18 -18.41
CA THR A 10 13.55 -0.35 -19.53
C THR A 10 13.02 1.08 -19.42
N ALA A 11 13.55 2.00 -20.24
CA ALA A 11 13.01 3.35 -20.36
C ALA A 11 11.53 3.34 -20.80
N ALA A 12 11.12 2.38 -21.62
CA ALA A 12 9.72 2.19 -22.01
C ALA A 12 8.85 1.83 -20.80
N PHE A 13 9.32 0.99 -19.90
CA PHE A 13 8.62 0.66 -18.65
C PHE A 13 8.42 1.90 -17.77
N ASP A 14 9.46 2.70 -17.58
CA ASP A 14 9.37 3.94 -16.82
C ASP A 14 8.42 4.96 -17.46
N ALA A 15 8.39 5.04 -18.80
CA ALA A 15 7.45 5.90 -19.50
C ALA A 15 5.99 5.48 -19.31
N VAL A 16 5.70 4.19 -19.28
CA VAL A 16 4.36 3.67 -18.99
C VAL A 16 3.94 4.06 -17.58
N LEU A 17 4.81 3.90 -16.59
CA LEU A 17 4.53 4.29 -15.21
C LEU A 17 4.29 5.80 -15.08
N ALA A 18 5.09 6.62 -15.73
CA ALA A 18 4.92 8.07 -15.74
C ALA A 18 3.59 8.48 -16.38
N GLY A 19 3.20 7.83 -17.48
CA GLY A 19 1.90 8.03 -18.12
C GLY A 19 0.71 7.66 -17.21
N ALA A 20 0.90 6.73 -16.29
CA ALA A 20 -0.08 6.36 -15.27
C ALA A 20 -0.03 7.24 -14.01
N GLY A 21 0.82 8.27 -13.97
CA GLY A 21 1.01 9.14 -12.81
C GLY A 21 1.82 8.50 -11.68
N ILE A 22 2.59 7.46 -11.97
CA ILE A 22 3.43 6.76 -11.00
C ILE A 22 4.87 7.27 -11.12
N ARG A 23 5.34 7.88 -10.05
CA ARG A 23 6.74 8.29 -9.96
C ARG A 23 7.63 7.10 -9.67
N THR A 24 8.69 6.93 -10.46
CA THR A 24 9.70 5.90 -10.26
C THR A 24 10.88 6.47 -9.46
N VAL A 25 11.29 5.76 -8.43
CA VAL A 25 12.49 6.06 -7.64
C VAL A 25 13.44 4.88 -7.79
N LEU A 26 14.63 5.14 -8.34
CA LEU A 26 15.66 4.12 -8.48
C LEU A 26 16.35 3.88 -7.14
N CYS A 27 16.55 2.61 -6.80
CA CYS A 27 17.42 2.25 -5.68
C CYS A 27 18.86 2.61 -5.98
N ASN A 28 19.61 3.01 -4.96
CA ASN A 28 21.04 3.18 -5.08
C ASN A 28 21.72 1.84 -5.39
N VAL A 29 22.83 1.91 -6.11
CA VAL A 29 23.64 0.73 -6.39
C VAL A 29 24.10 0.09 -5.08
N ARG A 30 23.94 -1.23 -4.96
CA ARG A 30 24.33 -2.01 -3.77
C ARG A 30 23.65 -1.57 -2.46
N THR A 31 22.34 -1.32 -2.52
CA THR A 31 21.57 -0.97 -1.32
C THR A 31 20.56 -2.08 -0.99
N PRO A 32 21.00 -3.17 -0.31
CA PRO A 32 20.13 -4.32 -0.03
C PRO A 32 18.89 -3.98 0.82
N ARG A 33 18.99 -2.97 1.70
CA ARG A 33 17.88 -2.55 2.55
C ARG A 33 16.71 -1.98 1.75
N MET A 34 16.99 -1.20 0.70
CA MET A 34 15.95 -0.64 -0.15
C MET A 34 15.21 -1.76 -0.89
N ASN A 35 15.95 -2.72 -1.45
CA ASN A 35 15.37 -3.88 -2.12
C ASN A 35 14.52 -4.72 -1.16
N ALA A 36 14.99 -4.95 0.06
CA ALA A 36 14.24 -5.70 1.07
C ALA A 36 12.93 -5.02 1.44
N ILE A 37 12.89 -3.69 1.54
CA ILE A 37 11.68 -2.92 1.80
C ILE A 37 10.69 -3.08 0.65
N ILE A 38 11.15 -2.95 -0.60
CA ILE A 38 10.33 -3.10 -1.80
C ILE A 38 9.75 -4.51 -1.89
N GLU A 39 10.60 -5.53 -1.72
CA GLU A 39 10.18 -6.93 -1.79
C GLU A 39 9.13 -7.25 -0.71
N ARG A 40 9.29 -6.70 0.47
CA ARG A 40 8.33 -6.85 1.56
C ARG A 40 6.99 -6.20 1.23
N TRP A 41 7.02 -5.00 0.68
CA TRP A 41 5.80 -4.30 0.26
C TRP A 41 5.08 -5.05 -0.87
N ILE A 42 5.81 -5.45 -1.90
CA ILE A 42 5.27 -6.22 -3.04
C ILE A 42 4.71 -7.56 -2.56
N GLY A 43 5.42 -8.26 -1.69
CA GLY A 43 4.96 -9.52 -1.11
C GLY A 43 3.68 -9.36 -0.31
N GLY A 44 3.56 -8.30 0.49
CA GLY A 44 2.35 -7.96 1.22
C GLY A 44 1.19 -7.63 0.29
N CYS A 45 1.42 -6.77 -0.69
CA CYS A 45 0.44 -6.41 -1.70
C CYS A 45 -0.07 -7.62 -2.49
N ARG A 46 0.83 -8.51 -2.89
CA ARG A 46 0.46 -9.74 -3.59
C ARG A 46 -0.43 -10.63 -2.73
N ARG A 47 -0.02 -10.95 -1.51
CA ARG A 47 -0.77 -11.84 -0.61
C ARG A 47 -2.11 -11.27 -0.16
N GLU A 48 -2.15 -10.00 0.15
CA GLU A 48 -3.33 -9.35 0.73
C GLU A 48 -4.33 -8.88 -0.34
N LEU A 49 -3.87 -8.60 -1.54
CA LEU A 49 -4.66 -8.02 -2.60
C LEU A 49 -4.67 -8.86 -3.88
N LEU A 50 -3.54 -8.97 -4.56
CA LEU A 50 -3.48 -9.45 -5.94
C LEU A 50 -3.86 -10.93 -6.07
N ASP A 51 -3.44 -11.78 -5.12
CA ASP A 51 -3.76 -13.22 -5.11
C ASP A 51 -5.24 -13.48 -4.79
N ARG A 52 -5.96 -12.47 -4.31
CA ARG A 52 -7.37 -12.59 -3.88
C ARG A 52 -8.33 -11.78 -4.75
N THR A 53 -7.84 -11.11 -5.77
CA THR A 53 -8.64 -10.23 -6.62
C THR A 53 -8.51 -10.64 -8.08
N LEU A 54 -9.64 -10.80 -8.76
CA LEU A 54 -9.66 -10.95 -10.20
C LEU A 54 -9.49 -9.58 -10.86
N VAL A 55 -8.40 -9.41 -11.60
CA VAL A 55 -8.09 -8.16 -12.29
C VAL A 55 -8.70 -8.21 -13.70
N TRP A 56 -9.60 -7.26 -14.01
CA TRP A 56 -10.32 -7.22 -15.27
C TRP A 56 -9.53 -6.50 -16.39
N ASN A 57 -8.83 -5.40 -16.03
CA ASN A 57 -8.07 -4.59 -16.97
C ASN A 57 -7.07 -3.69 -16.21
N GLN A 58 -6.30 -2.92 -16.95
CA GLN A 58 -5.29 -2.02 -16.37
C GLN A 58 -5.90 -0.94 -15.48
N ALA A 59 -7.02 -0.36 -15.86
CA ALA A 59 -7.69 0.65 -15.06
C ALA A 59 -8.18 0.09 -13.71
N HIS A 60 -8.71 -1.13 -13.72
CA HIS A 60 -9.09 -1.85 -12.51
C HIS A 60 -7.88 -2.12 -11.62
N LEU A 61 -6.76 -2.61 -12.18
CA LEU A 61 -5.53 -2.84 -11.45
C LEU A 61 -5.02 -1.57 -10.77
N LEU A 62 -4.96 -0.46 -11.48
CA LEU A 62 -4.52 0.83 -10.92
C LEU A 62 -5.41 1.29 -9.77
N ARG A 63 -6.73 1.12 -9.91
CA ARG A 63 -7.68 1.49 -8.86
C ARG A 63 -7.46 0.68 -7.58
N ILE A 64 -7.34 -0.64 -7.69
CA ILE A 64 -7.14 -1.48 -6.51
C ILE A 64 -5.77 -1.27 -5.87
N LEU A 65 -4.73 -0.99 -6.65
CA LEU A 65 -3.41 -0.66 -6.13
C LEU A 65 -3.41 0.68 -5.39
N ARG A 66 -4.13 1.68 -5.88
CA ARG A 66 -4.31 2.95 -5.18
C ARG A 66 -5.08 2.80 -3.87
N ASP A 67 -6.13 2.01 -3.87
CA ASP A 67 -6.89 1.69 -2.66
C ASP A 67 -6.01 0.96 -1.63
N TYR A 68 -5.21 0.01 -2.08
CA TYR A 68 -4.27 -0.69 -1.21
C TYR A 68 -3.18 0.22 -0.66
N GLU A 69 -2.60 1.09 -1.48
CA GLU A 69 -1.60 2.06 -1.06
C GLU A 69 -2.16 2.99 0.03
N ALA A 70 -3.35 3.53 -0.16
CA ALA A 70 -4.01 4.36 0.82
C ALA A 70 -4.26 3.60 2.14
N HIS A 71 -4.74 2.38 2.07
CA HIS A 71 -4.93 1.51 3.22
C HIS A 71 -3.61 1.23 3.95
N HIS A 72 -2.57 0.84 3.21
CA HIS A 72 -1.25 0.53 3.76
C HIS A 72 -0.66 1.73 4.51
N ASN A 73 -0.76 2.92 3.93
CA ASN A 73 -0.15 4.12 4.49
C ASN A 73 -0.95 4.74 5.65
N GLN A 74 -2.27 4.62 5.65
CA GLN A 74 -3.15 5.32 6.58
C GLN A 74 -3.79 4.41 7.63
N HIS A 75 -3.92 3.11 7.37
CA HIS A 75 -4.72 2.23 8.23
C HIS A 75 -4.01 0.93 8.63
N ARG A 76 -3.09 0.43 7.83
CA ARG A 76 -2.45 -0.84 8.11
C ARG A 76 -1.47 -0.71 9.27
N SER A 77 -1.73 -1.44 10.34
CA SER A 77 -0.86 -1.51 11.51
C SER A 77 0.48 -2.17 11.17
N HIS A 78 1.56 -1.59 11.65
CA HIS A 78 2.91 -2.13 11.50
C HIS A 78 3.55 -2.35 12.87
N ARG A 79 4.07 -3.55 13.09
CA ARG A 79 4.74 -3.90 14.36
C ARG A 79 5.94 -2.99 14.64
N SER A 80 6.74 -2.68 13.63
CA SER A 80 7.90 -1.80 13.73
C SER A 80 7.53 -0.35 14.09
N LEU A 81 6.29 0.04 13.92
CA LEU A 81 5.73 1.35 14.26
C LEU A 81 4.78 1.29 15.47
N HIS A 82 4.95 0.28 16.31
CA HIS A 82 4.12 0.06 17.51
C HIS A 82 2.62 0.00 17.22
N GLY A 83 2.25 -0.50 16.05
CA GLY A 83 0.85 -0.61 15.61
C GLY A 83 0.33 0.57 14.80
N ALA A 84 1.12 1.63 14.65
CA ALA A 84 0.75 2.76 13.78
C ALA A 84 0.86 2.39 12.29
N ALA A 85 0.15 3.13 11.44
CA ALA A 85 0.34 3.10 10.00
C ALA A 85 1.49 4.04 9.60
N PRO A 86 2.15 3.81 8.44
CA PRO A 86 3.31 4.61 8.02
C PRO A 86 3.09 6.12 7.97
N LEU A 87 1.92 6.56 7.52
CA LEU A 87 1.61 7.99 7.39
C LEU A 87 0.56 8.49 8.40
N LYS A 88 0.16 7.65 9.33
CA LYS A 88 -0.83 8.04 10.35
C LYS A 88 -0.41 7.53 11.73
N PRO A 89 -0.03 8.41 12.64
CA PRO A 89 0.34 8.01 14.00
C PRO A 89 -0.87 7.43 14.74
N LEU A 90 -0.59 6.69 15.79
CA LEU A 90 -1.66 6.23 16.69
C LEU A 90 -2.35 7.45 17.32
N PRO A 91 -3.69 7.42 17.40
CA PRO A 91 -4.41 8.47 18.12
C PRO A 91 -4.13 8.39 19.61
N GLU A 92 -4.36 9.50 20.31
CA GLU A 92 -4.38 9.51 21.76
C GLU A 92 -5.42 8.50 22.29
N PRO A 93 -5.15 7.87 23.42
CA PRO A 93 -6.13 6.97 24.04
C PRO A 93 -7.46 7.70 24.29
N VAL A 94 -8.55 7.08 23.85
CA VAL A 94 -9.89 7.64 23.97
C VAL A 94 -10.79 6.68 24.75
N ASP A 95 -11.80 7.24 25.42
CA ASP A 95 -12.84 6.43 26.04
C ASP A 95 -13.77 5.87 24.94
N LEU A 96 -13.62 4.60 24.66
CA LEU A 96 -14.38 3.93 23.59
C LEU A 96 -15.91 3.91 23.86
N ALA A 97 -16.34 4.11 25.11
CA ALA A 97 -17.76 4.19 25.42
C ALA A 97 -18.44 5.40 24.77
N ARG A 98 -17.67 6.42 24.42
CA ARG A 98 -18.17 7.64 23.75
C ARG A 98 -18.22 7.55 22.24
N TYR A 99 -17.73 6.46 21.65
CA TYR A 99 -17.58 6.31 20.21
C TYR A 99 -18.26 5.06 19.71
N ARG A 100 -18.67 5.11 18.45
CA ARG A 100 -19.11 3.92 17.71
C ARG A 100 -17.98 3.52 16.76
N VAL A 101 -17.80 2.23 16.57
CA VAL A 101 -16.87 1.71 15.58
C VAL A 101 -17.61 1.52 14.26
N ARG A 102 -17.18 2.24 13.24
CA ARG A 102 -17.67 2.07 11.89
C ARG A 102 -16.66 1.26 11.07
N ARG A 103 -17.15 0.18 10.49
CA ARG A 103 -16.36 -0.64 9.56
C ARG A 103 -16.57 -0.11 8.14
N GLN A 104 -15.48 0.10 7.43
CA GLN A 104 -15.49 0.46 6.02
C GLN A 104 -14.79 -0.63 5.21
N ALA A 105 -15.46 -1.13 4.19
CA ALA A 105 -14.89 -2.10 3.26
C ALA A 105 -14.21 -1.38 2.10
N ARG A 106 -13.04 -1.90 1.70
CA ARG A 106 -12.31 -1.48 0.51
C ARG A 106 -12.12 -2.68 -0.40
N VAL A 107 -11.92 -2.45 -1.68
CA VAL A 107 -11.67 -3.50 -2.69
C VAL A 107 -12.70 -4.63 -2.59
N GLY A 108 -13.98 -4.29 -2.69
CA GLY A 108 -15.07 -5.27 -2.67
C GLY A 108 -15.21 -6.05 -1.36
N GLY A 109 -14.73 -5.52 -0.24
CA GLY A 109 -14.80 -6.16 1.07
C GLY A 109 -13.55 -6.96 1.46
N LEU A 110 -12.56 -7.04 0.58
CA LEU A 110 -11.31 -7.75 0.83
C LEU A 110 -10.49 -7.09 1.95
N ILE A 111 -10.49 -5.76 1.98
CA ILE A 111 -9.81 -4.95 2.99
C ILE A 111 -10.86 -4.28 3.87
N ARG A 112 -10.65 -4.32 5.17
CA ARG A 112 -11.55 -3.71 6.16
C ARG A 112 -10.80 -2.68 6.97
N GLU A 113 -11.38 -1.50 7.07
CA GLU A 113 -10.88 -0.40 7.89
C GLU A 113 -11.90 -0.06 8.97
N TYR A 114 -11.42 0.38 10.11
CA TYR A 114 -12.27 0.71 11.27
C TYR A 114 -12.04 2.15 11.67
N HIS A 115 -13.13 2.88 11.87
CA HIS A 115 -13.12 4.28 12.25
C HIS A 115 -13.95 4.50 13.49
N LEU A 116 -13.48 5.37 14.38
CA LEU A 116 -14.27 5.84 15.51
C LEU A 116 -15.13 7.01 15.05
N ILE A 117 -16.41 6.96 15.35
CA ILE A 117 -17.37 8.05 15.13
C ILE A 117 -18.07 8.40 16.44
N ALA A 118 -18.16 9.72 16.67
CA ALA A 118 -18.82 10.24 17.87
C ALA A 118 -20.34 9.96 17.89
#